data_2fad9c431982090836762b677f587efd
#
_entry.id   2fad9c431982090836762b677f587efd
#
_cell.length_a   1.000
_cell.length_b   1.000
_cell.length_c   1.000
_cell.angle_alpha   90.00
_cell.angle_beta   90.00
_cell.angle_gamma   90.00
#
_symmetry.space_group_name_H-M   'P 1'
#
loop_
_entity.id
_entity.type
_entity.pdbx_description
1 polymer ?
#
loop_
_entity_poly.entity_id
_entity_poly.type
_entity_poly.pdbx_seq_one_letter_code
_entity_poly.pdbx_strand_id
1 'polypeptide(L)'
;NRIFANIFVRKWEADLLEVTRSRLTYEYEVKVSRCDFHKDKKKSDKYGKNKFDVVTSGQRTNYFYYIVPKGLIKPDEVPDFAGLIYAYEGSVQCYTLEKGRYAVKRIFFEVAKPAQKVSDMKADDNFIRKLDLSMYYRYHQMRRDNYKNKE
;
A
#
# COMPACT_ATOMS: atom_id res chain seq x y z
N ASN A 1 10.79 9.96 -2.37
CA ASN A 1 10.21 8.62 -2.28
C ASN A 1 9.57 8.26 -3.62
N ARG A 2 9.52 6.99 -3.95
CA ARG A 2 8.79 6.44 -5.11
C ARG A 2 7.66 5.58 -4.59
N ILE A 3 6.48 5.69 -5.22
CA ILE A 3 5.29 4.92 -4.86
C ILE A 3 4.84 4.12 -6.07
N PHE A 4 4.62 2.84 -5.87
CA PHE A 4 4.18 1.88 -6.87
C PHE A 4 2.83 1.29 -6.42
N ALA A 5 1.81 1.39 -7.27
CA ALA A 5 0.48 0.84 -6.99
C ALA A 5 0.28 -0.52 -7.63
N ASN A 6 -0.42 -1.43 -6.93
CA ASN A 6 -0.77 -2.78 -7.39
C ASN A 6 0.44 -3.52 -7.98
N ILE A 7 1.53 -3.60 -7.25
CA ILE A 7 2.82 -4.10 -7.71
C ILE A 7 3.15 -5.46 -7.11
N PHE A 8 3.63 -6.40 -7.92
CA PHE A 8 4.09 -7.68 -7.40
C PHE A 8 5.43 -7.51 -6.67
N VAL A 9 5.41 -7.77 -5.38
CA VAL A 9 6.58 -7.86 -4.52
C VAL A 9 6.82 -9.32 -4.21
N ARG A 10 7.70 -9.97 -4.97
CA ARG A 10 7.96 -11.42 -4.95
C ARG A 10 6.72 -12.23 -5.35
N LYS A 11 5.94 -12.77 -4.40
CA LYS A 11 4.86 -13.74 -4.65
C LYS A 11 3.45 -13.15 -4.58
N TRP A 12 3.29 -11.98 -3.94
CA TRP A 12 1.99 -11.32 -3.78
C TRP A 12 2.01 -9.92 -4.33
N GLU A 13 0.87 -9.47 -4.79
CA GLU A 13 0.63 -8.10 -5.15
C GLU A 13 0.49 -7.25 -3.88
N ALA A 14 1.21 -6.14 -3.82
CA ALA A 14 1.02 -5.09 -2.82
C ALA A 14 0.10 -4.04 -3.42
N ASP A 15 -0.89 -3.57 -2.67
CA ASP A 15 -1.75 -2.49 -3.13
C ASP A 15 -0.93 -1.22 -3.35
N LEU A 16 -0.02 -0.90 -2.41
CA LEU A 16 0.99 0.15 -2.56
C LEU A 16 2.33 -0.31 -2.01
N LEU A 17 3.41 0.03 -2.69
CA LEU A 17 4.77 -0.12 -2.24
C LEU A 17 5.50 1.23 -2.34
N GLU A 18 6.00 1.72 -1.23
CA GLU A 18 6.85 2.90 -1.19
C GLU A 18 8.32 2.50 -1.05
N VAL A 19 9.19 3.12 -1.85
CA VAL A 19 10.64 3.07 -1.69
C VAL A 19 11.13 4.47 -1.32
N THR A 20 11.68 4.61 -0.13
CA THR A 20 12.19 5.88 0.38
C THR A 20 13.53 6.26 -0.26
N ARG A 21 13.98 7.50 -0.06
CA ARG A 21 15.32 7.95 -0.48
C ARG A 21 16.43 7.16 0.21
N SER A 22 16.21 6.69 1.43
CA SER A 22 17.14 5.84 2.18
C SER A 22 17.07 4.36 1.77
N ARG A 23 16.30 4.04 0.71
CA ARG A 23 16.11 2.70 0.17
C ARG A 23 15.33 1.73 1.08
N LEU A 24 14.64 2.23 2.09
CA LEU A 24 13.71 1.42 2.87
C LEU A 24 12.39 1.27 2.11
N THR A 25 11.76 0.11 2.28
CA THR A 25 10.50 -0.24 1.64
C THR A 25 9.36 -0.29 2.65
N TYR A 26 8.25 0.33 2.30
CA TYR A 26 6.99 0.30 3.04
C TYR A 26 5.92 -0.32 2.16
N GLU A 27 5.30 -1.37 2.62
CA GLU A 27 4.18 -2.02 1.95
C GLU A 27 2.89 -1.63 2.65
N TYR A 28 1.90 -1.25 1.86
CA TYR A 28 0.58 -0.88 2.35
C TYR A 28 -0.47 -1.78 1.72
N GLU A 29 -1.34 -2.33 2.55
CA GLU A 29 -2.47 -3.17 2.16
C GLU A 29 -3.77 -2.48 2.53
N VAL A 30 -4.62 -2.19 1.56
CA VAL A 30 -5.89 -1.48 1.77
C VAL A 30 -7.00 -2.49 2.07
N LYS A 31 -7.75 -2.28 3.15
CA LYS A 31 -8.89 -3.11 3.53
C LYS A 31 -10.10 -2.23 3.80
N VAL A 32 -11.15 -2.44 3.04
CA VAL A 32 -12.40 -1.66 3.15
C VAL A 32 -13.50 -2.40 3.93
N SER A 33 -13.27 -3.66 4.32
CA SER A 33 -14.19 -4.44 5.13
C SER A 33 -13.46 -5.33 6.15
N ARG A 34 -14.10 -5.62 7.28
CA ARG A 34 -13.58 -6.56 8.29
C ARG A 34 -13.39 -7.96 7.73
N CYS A 35 -14.30 -8.41 6.88
CA CYS A 35 -14.21 -9.73 6.26
C CYS A 35 -12.95 -9.86 5.40
N ASP A 36 -12.62 -8.86 4.61
CA ASP A 36 -11.42 -8.84 3.77
C ASP A 36 -10.14 -8.77 4.61
N PHE A 37 -10.15 -7.98 5.68
CA PHE A 37 -9.04 -7.93 6.65
C PHE A 37 -8.78 -9.31 7.27
N HIS A 38 -9.80 -10.02 7.71
CA HIS A 38 -9.63 -11.34 8.34
C HIS A 38 -9.20 -12.43 7.35
N LYS A 39 -9.55 -12.31 6.06
CA LYS A 39 -9.08 -13.23 5.01
C LYS A 39 -7.57 -13.15 4.82
N ASP A 40 -6.97 -12.00 5.04
CA ASP A 40 -5.53 -11.80 4.86
C ASP A 40 -4.67 -12.70 5.75
N LYS A 41 -5.12 -12.97 6.98
CA LYS A 41 -4.48 -13.92 7.91
C LYS A 41 -4.41 -15.36 7.39
N LYS A 42 -5.30 -15.72 6.46
CA LYS A 42 -5.41 -17.07 5.88
C LYS A 42 -4.75 -17.17 4.49
N LYS A 43 -4.25 -16.06 3.93
CA LYS A 43 -3.60 -16.09 2.62
C LYS A 43 -2.31 -16.90 2.68
N SER A 44 -2.25 -17.94 1.85
CA SER A 44 -1.03 -18.73 1.64
C SER A 44 -0.69 -18.78 0.15
N ASP A 45 0.58 -18.99 -0.17
CA ASP A 45 1.02 -19.22 -1.54
C ASP A 45 0.73 -20.65 -1.98
N LYS A 46 1.01 -20.95 -3.25
CA LYS A 46 0.87 -22.30 -3.82
C LYS A 46 1.73 -23.39 -3.13
N TYR A 47 2.67 -22.99 -2.28
CA TYR A 47 3.53 -23.87 -1.49
C TYR A 47 3.12 -23.92 -0.01
N GLY A 48 1.96 -23.35 0.35
CA GLY A 48 1.44 -23.34 1.71
C GLY A 48 2.11 -22.33 2.66
N LYS A 49 2.99 -21.45 2.17
CA LYS A 49 3.60 -20.39 3.01
C LYS A 49 2.59 -19.29 3.25
N ASN A 50 2.37 -18.96 4.52
CA ASN A 50 1.49 -17.86 4.91
C ASN A 50 2.11 -16.51 4.55
N LYS A 51 1.29 -15.53 4.15
CA LYS A 51 1.72 -14.17 3.81
C LYS A 51 2.48 -13.52 4.96
N PHE A 52 2.02 -13.67 6.19
CA PHE A 52 2.64 -13.06 7.37
C PHE A 52 4.01 -13.66 7.67
N ASP A 53 4.20 -14.97 7.47
CA ASP A 53 5.51 -15.60 7.61
C ASP A 53 6.52 -15.04 6.62
N VAL A 54 6.08 -14.73 5.40
CA VAL A 54 6.95 -14.13 4.39
C VAL A 54 7.28 -12.67 4.71
N VAL A 55 6.33 -11.90 5.24
CA VAL A 55 6.59 -10.52 5.69
C VAL A 55 7.58 -10.52 6.85
N THR A 56 7.34 -11.35 7.88
CA THR A 56 8.19 -11.41 9.09
C THR A 56 9.54 -12.08 8.86
N SER A 57 9.70 -12.88 7.79
CA SER A 57 11.00 -13.44 7.42
C SER A 57 12.05 -12.38 7.01
N GLY A 58 11.65 -11.12 6.94
CA GLY A 58 12.52 -10.01 6.56
C GLY A 58 12.92 -9.97 5.07
N GLN A 59 12.36 -10.87 4.26
CA GLN A 59 12.72 -11.00 2.86
C GLN A 59 11.84 -10.19 1.91
N ARG A 60 10.82 -9.49 2.39
CA ARG A 60 9.82 -8.83 1.55
C ARG A 60 9.92 -7.30 1.59
N THR A 61 9.73 -6.74 2.76
CA THR A 61 9.65 -5.29 2.98
C THR A 61 10.26 -4.94 4.34
N ASN A 62 10.59 -3.67 4.56
CA ASN A 62 11.07 -3.24 5.87
C ASN A 62 9.93 -2.96 6.84
N TYR A 63 8.81 -2.42 6.35
CA TYR A 63 7.63 -2.08 7.14
C TYR A 63 6.36 -2.50 6.39
N PHE A 64 5.38 -2.98 7.14
CA PHE A 64 4.08 -3.38 6.60
C PHE A 64 2.96 -2.67 7.33
N TYR A 65 2.02 -2.06 6.58
CA TYR A 65 0.89 -1.32 7.11
C TYR A 65 -0.43 -1.79 6.51
N TYR A 66 -1.47 -1.80 7.33
CA TYR A 66 -2.84 -1.79 6.85
C TYR A 66 -3.36 -0.37 6.77
N ILE A 67 -4.07 -0.03 5.67
CA ILE A 67 -4.85 1.20 5.53
C ILE A 67 -6.32 0.82 5.55
N VAL A 68 -7.07 1.35 6.50
CA VAL A 68 -8.49 1.01 6.69
C VAL A 68 -9.32 2.27 6.96
N PRO A 69 -10.64 2.27 6.65
CA PRO A 69 -11.54 3.31 7.13
C PRO A 69 -11.46 3.46 8.65
N LYS A 70 -11.49 4.70 9.15
CA LYS A 70 -11.39 5.00 10.59
C LYS A 70 -12.49 4.26 11.37
N GLY A 71 -12.06 3.52 12.40
CA GLY A 71 -12.94 2.72 13.26
C GLY A 71 -13.29 1.33 12.74
N LEU A 72 -12.85 0.94 11.52
CA LEU A 72 -13.13 -0.38 10.97
C LEU A 72 -12.40 -1.50 11.74
N ILE A 73 -11.14 -1.30 12.06
CA ILE A 73 -10.25 -2.25 12.76
C ILE A 73 -9.60 -1.51 13.93
N LYS A 74 -9.46 -2.17 15.08
CA LYS A 74 -8.74 -1.62 16.23
C LYS A 74 -7.25 -1.95 16.16
N PRO A 75 -6.37 -1.15 16.80
CA PRO A 75 -4.91 -1.39 16.81
C PRO A 75 -4.50 -2.75 17.39
N ASP A 76 -5.26 -3.29 18.35
CA ASP A 76 -5.03 -4.59 19.00
C ASP A 76 -5.43 -5.79 18.13
N GLU A 77 -6.25 -5.58 17.09
CA GLU A 77 -6.64 -6.61 16.12
C GLU A 77 -5.55 -6.85 15.05
N VAL A 78 -4.63 -5.89 14.88
CA VAL A 78 -3.58 -5.93 13.86
C VAL A 78 -2.37 -6.70 14.40
N PRO A 79 -1.73 -7.60 13.61
CA PRO A 79 -0.52 -8.32 14.04
C PRO A 79 0.56 -7.38 14.58
N ASP A 80 1.38 -7.85 15.51
CA ASP A 80 2.37 -7.01 16.22
C ASP A 80 3.36 -6.34 15.28
N PHE A 81 3.80 -7.03 14.25
CA PHE A 81 4.72 -6.48 13.25
C PHE A 81 4.08 -5.41 12.35
N ALA A 82 2.76 -5.45 12.16
CA ALA A 82 2.05 -4.59 11.22
C ALA A 82 1.60 -3.28 11.87
N GLY A 83 1.71 -2.19 11.13
CA GLY A 83 1.12 -0.91 11.49
C GLY A 83 -0.33 -0.77 11.00
N LEU A 84 -1.01 0.22 11.53
CA LEU A 84 -2.39 0.57 11.17
C LEU A 84 -2.48 2.05 10.85
N ILE A 85 -3.04 2.37 9.69
CA ILE A 85 -3.33 3.72 9.24
C ILE A 85 -4.85 3.83 9.04
N TYR A 86 -5.46 4.81 9.66
CA TYR A 86 -6.85 5.17 9.41
C TYR A 86 -6.96 6.15 8.26
N ALA A 87 -7.87 5.85 7.32
CA ALA A 87 -8.31 6.77 6.28
C ALA A 87 -9.70 7.31 6.63
N TYR A 88 -9.91 8.62 6.51
CA TYR A 88 -11.21 9.25 6.77
C TYR A 88 -11.41 10.50 5.91
N GLU A 89 -12.67 10.78 5.60
CA GLU A 89 -13.05 12.01 4.89
C GLU A 89 -13.00 13.20 5.83
N GLY A 90 -12.51 14.31 5.31
CA GLY A 90 -12.54 15.62 5.97
C GLY A 90 -12.61 16.73 4.94
N SER A 91 -12.66 17.98 5.38
CA SER A 91 -12.66 19.14 4.52
C SER A 91 -11.51 20.09 4.83
N VAL A 92 -10.94 20.68 3.79
CA VAL A 92 -9.95 21.73 3.89
C VAL A 92 -10.53 23.00 3.34
N GLN A 93 -10.41 24.10 4.09
CA GLN A 93 -10.78 25.43 3.61
C GLN A 93 -9.71 25.91 2.61
N CYS A 94 -10.15 26.21 1.40
CA CYS A 94 -9.33 26.79 0.34
C CYS A 94 -9.83 28.20 0.02
N TYR A 95 -8.95 29.02 -0.55
CA TYR A 95 -9.29 30.36 -1.01
C TYR A 95 -8.73 30.56 -2.42
N THR A 96 -9.57 31.11 -3.31
CA THR A 96 -9.13 31.64 -4.61
C THR A 96 -9.75 33.01 -4.82
N LEU A 97 -9.10 33.84 -5.67
CA LEU A 97 -9.62 35.17 -5.98
C LEU A 97 -10.99 35.11 -6.68
N GLU A 98 -11.24 34.06 -7.46
CA GLU A 98 -12.49 33.91 -8.22
C GLU A 98 -13.66 33.37 -7.34
N LYS A 99 -13.38 32.43 -6.43
CA LYS A 99 -14.41 31.71 -5.66
C LYS A 99 -14.52 32.14 -4.19
N GLY A 100 -13.59 32.99 -3.71
CA GLY A 100 -13.49 33.31 -2.30
C GLY A 100 -13.11 32.09 -1.47
N ARG A 101 -13.69 31.95 -0.26
CA ARG A 101 -13.47 30.78 0.62
C ARG A 101 -14.42 29.65 0.22
N TYR A 102 -13.88 28.46 0.06
CA TYR A 102 -14.66 27.25 -0.21
C TYR A 102 -14.03 26.02 0.45
N ALA A 103 -14.85 25.00 0.75
CA ALA A 103 -14.39 23.76 1.34
C ALA A 103 -14.16 22.70 0.27
N VAL A 104 -13.02 22.01 0.33
CA VAL A 104 -12.68 20.87 -0.52
C VAL A 104 -12.65 19.61 0.33
N LYS A 105 -13.43 18.60 -0.05
CA LYS A 105 -13.36 17.26 0.57
C LYS A 105 -12.03 16.59 0.23
N ARG A 106 -11.39 16.02 1.23
CA ARG A 106 -10.13 15.26 1.09
C ARG A 106 -10.15 14.03 1.99
N ILE A 107 -9.33 13.04 1.60
CA ILE A 107 -9.02 11.90 2.46
C ILE A 107 -7.80 12.26 3.31
N PHE A 108 -7.93 12.05 4.60
CA PHE A 108 -6.86 12.21 5.58
C PHE A 108 -6.40 10.85 6.07
N PHE A 109 -5.15 10.77 6.48
CA PHE A 109 -4.53 9.58 7.01
C PHE A 109 -3.96 9.86 8.40
N GLU A 110 -4.20 8.93 9.32
CA GLU A 110 -3.74 8.98 10.71
C GLU A 110 -3.08 7.65 11.07
N VAL A 111 -1.84 7.67 11.56
CA VAL A 111 -1.17 6.46 12.03
C VAL A 111 -1.72 6.10 13.41
N ALA A 112 -2.57 5.07 13.49
CA ALA A 112 -3.17 4.57 14.72
C ALA A 112 -2.24 3.58 15.46
N LYS A 113 -1.38 2.86 14.72
CA LYS A 113 -0.36 1.96 15.26
C LYS A 113 0.87 2.02 14.35
N PRO A 114 2.08 2.29 14.87
CA PRO A 114 3.29 2.22 14.07
C PRO A 114 3.63 0.75 13.74
N ALA A 115 4.17 0.50 12.54
CA ALA A 115 4.69 -0.81 12.17
C ALA A 115 6.05 -1.06 12.82
N GLN A 116 6.34 -2.32 13.14
CA GLN A 116 7.68 -2.74 13.53
C GLN A 116 8.55 -2.93 12.28
N LYS A 117 9.84 -2.67 12.40
CA LYS A 117 10.80 -2.96 11.35
C LYS A 117 11.06 -4.46 11.28
N VAL A 118 10.70 -5.10 10.17
CA VAL A 118 10.84 -6.56 9.98
C VAL A 118 12.04 -6.94 9.13
N SER A 119 12.75 -5.98 8.53
CA SER A 119 13.93 -6.23 7.70
C SER A 119 14.90 -5.05 7.72
N ASP A 120 16.21 -5.35 7.62
CA ASP A 120 17.27 -4.36 7.39
C ASP A 120 17.69 -4.26 5.92
N MET A 121 17.14 -5.14 5.06
CA MET A 121 17.44 -5.12 3.63
C MET A 121 16.99 -3.82 2.99
N LYS A 122 17.90 -3.19 2.24
CA LYS A 122 17.59 -2.03 1.41
C LYS A 122 17.26 -2.43 -0.01
N ALA A 123 16.37 -1.69 -0.64
CA ALA A 123 16.08 -1.85 -2.06
C ALA A 123 17.32 -1.49 -2.90
N ASP A 124 17.86 -2.44 -3.64
CA ASP A 124 18.95 -2.22 -4.59
C ASP A 124 18.44 -1.64 -5.91
N ASP A 125 19.37 -1.20 -6.77
CA ASP A 125 19.01 -0.60 -8.06
C ASP A 125 18.32 -1.60 -9.00
N ASN A 126 18.68 -2.88 -8.92
CA ASN A 126 18.05 -3.92 -9.73
C ASN A 126 16.58 -4.14 -9.32
N PHE A 127 16.30 -4.16 -8.01
CA PHE A 127 14.94 -4.25 -7.50
C PHE A 127 14.11 -3.04 -7.95
N ILE A 128 14.63 -1.82 -7.79
CA ILE A 128 13.93 -0.59 -8.20
C ILE A 128 13.67 -0.59 -9.71
N ARG A 129 14.67 -0.97 -10.52
CA ARG A 129 14.51 -1.07 -11.97
C ARG A 129 13.41 -2.07 -12.37
N LYS A 130 13.32 -3.20 -11.67
CA LYS A 130 12.24 -4.18 -11.92
C LYS A 130 10.86 -3.61 -11.62
N LEU A 131 10.72 -2.82 -10.55
CA LEU A 131 9.47 -2.12 -10.24
C LEU A 131 9.11 -1.09 -11.32
N ASP A 132 10.07 -0.25 -11.74
CA ASP A 132 9.87 0.73 -12.81
C ASP A 132 9.44 0.05 -14.13
N LEU A 133 10.10 -1.04 -14.53
CA LEU A 133 9.73 -1.81 -15.72
C LEU A 133 8.34 -2.43 -15.62
N SER A 134 7.97 -2.97 -14.46
CA SER A 134 6.64 -3.53 -14.23
C SER A 134 5.55 -2.47 -14.41
N MET A 135 5.75 -1.27 -13.87
CA MET A 135 4.83 -0.14 -14.06
C MET A 135 4.76 0.33 -15.51
N TYR A 136 5.89 0.39 -16.18
CA TYR A 136 5.97 0.73 -17.60
C TYR A 136 5.14 -0.22 -18.47
N TYR A 137 5.33 -1.54 -18.32
CA TYR A 137 4.57 -2.53 -19.09
C TYR A 137 3.07 -2.49 -18.79
N ARG A 138 2.69 -2.35 -17.53
CA ARG A 138 1.28 -2.20 -17.12
C ARG A 138 0.63 -0.96 -17.78
N TYR A 139 1.31 0.18 -17.74
CA TYR A 139 0.81 1.39 -18.37
C TYR A 139 0.58 1.22 -19.88
N HIS A 140 1.53 0.60 -20.57
CA HIS A 140 1.41 0.36 -22.01
C HIS A 140 0.32 -0.67 -22.34
N GLN A 141 0.09 -1.65 -21.48
CA GLN A 141 -1.02 -2.59 -21.63
C GLN A 141 -2.37 -1.90 -21.47
N MET A 142 -2.55 -1.11 -20.40
CA MET A 142 -3.78 -0.34 -20.18
C MET A 142 -4.08 0.61 -21.35
N ARG A 143 -3.06 1.26 -21.92
CA ARG A 143 -3.26 2.09 -23.10
C ARG A 143 -3.79 1.29 -24.30
N ARG A 144 -3.19 0.13 -24.59
CA ARG A 144 -3.64 -0.74 -25.69
C ARG A 144 -5.08 -1.21 -25.52
N ASP A 145 -5.44 -1.60 -24.30
CA ASP A 145 -6.80 -2.08 -23.99
C ASP A 145 -7.83 -0.94 -24.12
N ASN A 146 -7.48 0.28 -23.72
CA ASN A 146 -8.32 1.45 -23.89
C ASN A 146 -8.53 1.86 -25.38
N TYR A 147 -7.57 1.58 -26.27
CA TYR A 147 -7.75 1.81 -27.70
C TYR A 147 -8.68 0.77 -28.33
N LYS A 148 -8.57 -0.51 -27.93
CA LYS A 148 -9.43 -1.59 -28.45
C LYS A 148 -10.91 -1.45 -28.05
N ASN A 149 -11.18 -0.84 -26.91
CA ASN A 149 -12.55 -0.64 -26.41
C ASN A 149 -13.24 0.62 -27.01
N LYS A 150 -12.58 1.33 -27.91
CA LYS A 150 -13.14 2.52 -28.61
C LYS A 150 -13.47 2.25 -30.07
N GLU A 151 -13.18 1.07 -30.58
CA GLU A 151 -13.63 0.54 -31.88
C GLU A 151 -14.86 -0.35 -31.70
#